data_37bacac0537f49f85dd5ee5f8405e336
#
_entry.id   37bacac0537f49f85dd5ee5f8405e336
#
_cell.length_a   1.000
_cell.length_b   1.000
_cell.length_c   1.000
_cell.angle_alpha   90.00
_cell.angle_beta   90.00
_cell.angle_gamma   90.00
#
_symmetry.space_group_name_H-M   'P 1'
#
loop_
_entity.id
_entity.type
_entity.pdbx_description
1 polymer ?
#
loop_
_entity_poly.entity_id
_entity_poly.type
_entity_poly.pdbx_seq_one_letter_code
_entity_poly.pdbx_strand_id
1 'polypeptide(L)'
;MPYKQRIDGMKIRKLIKSITEKIKDKYKPEKIILFGSYAYGIPKKSSDIDLLIIKRTNARHIDRSVKIREILKEENRFVAIEPLVYTPEEINKRLELEDDFIKTILENGVILYG
;
A
#
# COMPACT_ATOMS: atom_id res chain seq x y z
N MET A 1 23.10 10.03 -6.14
CA MET A 1 22.08 10.89 -5.60
C MET A 1 20.73 10.19 -5.59
N PRO A 2 20.16 10.07 -4.47
CA PRO A 2 18.86 9.40 -4.43
C PRO A 2 17.78 10.27 -5.07
N TYR A 3 17.33 9.84 -6.20
CA TYR A 3 16.23 10.51 -6.88
C TYR A 3 14.95 10.53 -6.01
N LYS A 4 14.83 9.64 -5.04
CA LYS A 4 13.71 9.67 -4.10
C LYS A 4 13.55 11.01 -3.41
N GLN A 5 14.64 11.70 -3.17
CA GLN A 5 14.63 13.00 -2.53
C GLN A 5 14.11 14.10 -3.43
N ARG A 6 13.96 13.82 -4.73
CA ARG A 6 13.55 14.83 -5.70
C ARG A 6 12.14 14.66 -6.18
N ILE A 7 11.42 13.68 -5.64
CA ILE A 7 10.04 13.45 -6.04
C ILE A 7 9.17 14.49 -5.34
N ASP A 8 8.57 15.37 -6.13
CA ASP A 8 7.64 16.37 -5.59
C ASP A 8 6.22 15.81 -5.49
N GLY A 9 5.31 16.60 -4.94
CA GLY A 9 3.94 16.17 -4.71
C GLY A 9 3.21 15.70 -5.95
N MET A 10 3.46 16.35 -7.09
CA MET A 10 2.81 15.97 -8.34
C MET A 10 3.34 14.63 -8.85
N LYS A 11 4.66 14.43 -8.78
CA LYS A 11 5.26 13.17 -9.21
C LYS A 11 4.82 12.02 -8.31
N ILE A 12 4.70 12.28 -7.02
CA ILE A 12 4.22 11.27 -6.07
C ILE A 12 2.79 10.85 -6.42
N ARG A 13 1.92 11.79 -6.75
CA ARG A 13 0.54 11.45 -7.11
C ARG A 13 0.49 10.57 -8.35
N LYS A 14 1.29 10.91 -9.36
CA LYS A 14 1.36 10.10 -10.59
C LYS A 14 1.91 8.71 -10.29
N LEU A 15 2.90 8.64 -9.43
CA LEU A 15 3.51 7.37 -9.05
C LEU A 15 2.50 6.49 -8.30
N ILE A 16 1.80 7.07 -7.34
CA ILE A 16 0.77 6.34 -6.58
C ILE A 16 -0.33 5.85 -7.51
N LYS A 17 -0.72 6.66 -8.50
CA LYS A 17 -1.71 6.26 -9.49
C LYS A 17 -1.20 5.07 -10.32
N SER A 18 0.05 5.13 -10.77
CA SER A 18 0.65 4.04 -11.52
C SER A 18 0.72 2.77 -10.71
N ILE A 19 1.12 2.88 -9.44
CA ILE A 19 1.16 1.75 -8.50
C ILE A 19 -0.23 1.12 -8.38
N THR A 20 -1.24 1.96 -8.17
CA THR A 20 -2.62 1.51 -8.00
C THR A 20 -3.10 0.75 -9.23
N GLU A 21 -2.85 1.29 -10.43
CA GLU A 21 -3.28 0.65 -11.67
C GLU A 21 -2.59 -0.70 -11.87
N LYS A 22 -1.33 -0.81 -11.57
CA LYS A 22 -0.60 -2.08 -11.71
C LYS A 22 -1.12 -3.13 -10.76
N ILE A 23 -1.32 -2.77 -9.49
CA ILE A 23 -1.85 -3.73 -8.51
C ILE A 23 -3.25 -4.16 -8.92
N LYS A 24 -4.08 -3.20 -9.30
CA LYS A 24 -5.44 -3.48 -9.73
C LYS A 24 -5.46 -4.48 -10.88
N ASP A 25 -4.65 -4.25 -11.90
CA ASP A 25 -4.69 -5.05 -13.11
C ASP A 25 -4.03 -6.41 -12.93
N LYS A 26 -2.92 -6.48 -12.19
CA LYS A 26 -2.12 -7.70 -12.11
C LYS A 26 -2.40 -8.55 -10.89
N TYR A 27 -2.89 -7.96 -9.82
CA TYR A 27 -3.18 -8.68 -8.59
C TYR A 27 -4.68 -8.86 -8.35
N LYS A 28 -5.48 -7.96 -8.91
CA LYS A 28 -6.95 -7.98 -8.80
C LYS A 28 -7.43 -8.05 -7.36
N PRO A 29 -7.01 -7.11 -6.52
CA PRO A 29 -7.44 -7.07 -5.14
C PRO A 29 -8.87 -6.54 -5.03
N GLU A 30 -9.44 -6.64 -3.84
CA GLU A 30 -10.75 -6.07 -3.57
C GLU A 30 -10.63 -4.60 -3.20
N LYS A 31 -9.54 -4.22 -2.55
CA LYS A 31 -9.35 -2.84 -2.09
C LYS A 31 -7.88 -2.52 -1.94
N ILE A 32 -7.54 -1.26 -2.20
CA ILE A 32 -6.20 -0.73 -1.98
C ILE A 32 -6.36 0.57 -1.19
N ILE A 33 -5.70 0.66 -0.03
CA ILE A 33 -5.77 1.82 0.85
C ILE A 33 -4.36 2.34 1.10
N LEU A 34 -4.16 3.63 0.85
CA LEU A 34 -2.92 4.32 1.19
C LEU A 34 -2.99 4.75 2.65
N PHE A 35 -1.95 4.46 3.41
CA PHE A 35 -1.87 4.91 4.78
C PHE A 35 -0.49 5.46 5.08
N GLY A 36 -0.25 5.82 6.33
CA GLY A 36 1.04 6.36 6.72
C GLY A 36 1.23 7.81 6.30
N SER A 37 2.49 8.24 6.17
CA SER A 37 2.80 9.66 6.01
C SER A 37 2.28 10.26 4.73
N TYR A 38 2.14 9.48 3.65
CA TYR A 38 1.58 10.01 2.40
C TYR A 38 0.06 10.12 2.42
N ALA A 39 -0.59 9.53 3.41
CA ALA A 39 -2.05 9.59 3.52
C ALA A 39 -2.50 10.63 4.55
N TYR A 40 -1.97 10.55 5.76
CA TYR A 40 -2.42 11.42 6.86
C TYR A 40 -1.29 11.92 7.73
N GLY A 41 -0.05 11.76 7.30
CA GLY A 41 1.11 12.29 7.98
C GLY A 41 1.76 13.40 7.17
N ILE A 42 2.99 13.73 7.53
CA ILE A 42 3.82 14.68 6.79
C ILE A 42 4.97 13.90 6.18
N PRO A 43 4.96 13.65 4.86
CA PRO A 43 6.01 12.85 4.22
C PRO A 43 7.35 13.54 4.31
N LYS A 44 8.39 12.74 4.53
CA LYS A 44 9.78 13.17 4.52
C LYS A 44 10.46 12.52 3.32
N LYS A 45 11.68 12.93 3.03
CA LYS A 45 12.44 12.40 1.90
C LYS A 45 12.57 10.88 1.93
N SER A 46 12.65 10.32 3.13
CA SER A 46 12.82 8.88 3.31
C SER A 46 11.51 8.14 3.59
N SER A 47 10.37 8.82 3.47
CA SER A 47 9.09 8.18 3.74
C SER A 47 8.76 7.12 2.71
N ASP A 48 8.23 5.99 3.19
CA ASP A 48 7.76 4.91 2.33
C ASP A 48 6.31 5.17 1.92
N ILE A 49 5.92 4.58 0.79
CA ILE A 49 4.51 4.53 0.41
C ILE A 49 3.94 3.27 1.06
N ASP A 50 3.04 3.47 2.02
CA ASP A 50 2.44 2.38 2.78
C ASP A 50 1.07 2.04 2.20
N LEU A 51 0.89 0.77 1.83
CA LEU A 51 -0.35 0.31 1.18
C LEU A 51 -0.93 -0.87 1.94
N LEU A 52 -2.22 -0.79 2.23
CA LEU A 52 -2.99 -1.94 2.70
C LEU A 52 -3.77 -2.47 1.50
N ILE A 53 -3.52 -3.72 1.16
CA ILE A 53 -4.15 -4.38 0.02
C ILE A 53 -5.01 -5.51 0.57
N ILE A 54 -6.29 -5.48 0.25
CA ILE A 54 -7.23 -6.52 0.70
C ILE A 54 -7.50 -7.43 -0.47
N LYS A 55 -7.19 -8.72 -0.29
CA LYS A 55 -7.25 -9.71 -1.36
C LYS A 55 -7.66 -11.07 -0.81
N ARG A 56 -8.66 -11.68 -1.40
CA ARG A 56 -8.98 -13.08 -1.08
C ARG A 56 -7.93 -13.98 -1.68
N THR A 57 -7.25 -14.73 -0.83
CA THR A 57 -6.16 -15.60 -1.28
C THR A 57 -5.85 -16.62 -0.20
N ASN A 58 -5.34 -17.77 -0.63
CA ASN A 58 -4.83 -18.81 0.28
C ASN A 58 -3.31 -18.75 0.39
N ALA A 59 -2.67 -17.80 -0.29
CA ALA A 59 -1.22 -17.67 -0.24
C ALA A 59 -0.78 -17.22 1.16
N ARG A 60 0.43 -17.61 1.54
CA ARG A 60 1.02 -17.19 2.80
C ARG A 60 1.35 -15.70 2.74
N HIS A 61 1.41 -15.06 3.90
CA HIS A 61 1.71 -13.62 3.97
C HIS A 61 2.97 -13.25 3.21
N ILE A 62 4.05 -14.02 3.40
CA ILE A 62 5.31 -13.70 2.74
C ILE A 62 5.17 -13.77 1.21
N ASP A 63 4.43 -14.75 0.72
CA ASP A 63 4.24 -14.92 -0.72
C ASP A 63 3.41 -13.78 -1.31
N ARG A 64 2.44 -13.27 -0.53
CA ARG A 64 1.64 -12.12 -0.95
C ARG A 64 2.52 -10.88 -1.13
N SER A 65 3.38 -10.62 -0.15
CA SER A 65 4.27 -9.45 -0.19
C SER A 65 5.27 -9.56 -1.34
N VAL A 66 5.83 -10.74 -1.54
CA VAL A 66 6.76 -10.99 -2.64
C VAL A 66 6.07 -10.71 -3.97
N LYS A 67 4.83 -11.18 -4.12
CA LYS A 67 4.08 -10.96 -5.37
C LYS A 67 3.89 -9.48 -5.66
N ILE A 68 3.51 -8.71 -4.65
CA ILE A 68 3.33 -7.26 -4.82
C ILE A 68 4.66 -6.59 -5.17
N ARG A 69 5.74 -6.98 -4.51
CA ARG A 69 7.06 -6.41 -4.81
C ARG A 69 7.50 -6.72 -6.23
N GLU A 70 7.18 -7.91 -6.73
CA GLU A 70 7.46 -8.25 -8.12
C GLU A 70 6.68 -7.35 -9.08
N ILE A 71 5.39 -7.13 -8.78
CA ILE A 71 4.52 -6.29 -9.61
C ILE A 71 5.06 -4.85 -9.65
N LEU A 72 5.55 -4.37 -8.52
CA LEU A 72 5.97 -2.97 -8.36
C LEU A 72 7.48 -2.77 -8.48
N LYS A 73 8.17 -3.70 -9.07
CA LYS A 73 9.63 -3.66 -9.20
C LYS A 73 10.14 -2.34 -9.78
N GLU A 74 9.49 -1.85 -10.83
CA GLU A 74 9.91 -0.60 -11.47
C GLU A 74 9.69 0.61 -10.56
N GLU A 75 8.49 0.70 -9.97
CA GLU A 75 8.13 1.83 -9.12
C GLU A 75 8.97 1.88 -7.86
N ASN A 76 9.34 0.72 -7.33
CA ASN A 76 10.14 0.65 -6.11
C ASN A 76 11.56 1.21 -6.32
N ARG A 77 11.97 1.44 -7.55
CA ARG A 77 13.24 2.09 -7.84
C ARG A 77 13.22 3.58 -7.49
N PHE A 78 12.04 4.18 -7.45
CA PHE A 78 11.87 5.61 -7.21
C PHE A 78 11.52 5.93 -5.77
N VAL A 79 10.80 5.04 -5.10
CA VAL A 79 10.38 5.23 -3.72
C VAL A 79 10.19 3.86 -3.08
N ALA A 80 10.50 3.74 -1.79
CA ALA A 80 10.25 2.49 -1.09
C ALA A 80 8.75 2.31 -0.91
N ILE A 81 8.28 1.08 -1.17
CA ILE A 81 6.86 0.74 -1.07
C ILE A 81 6.73 -0.40 -0.08
N GLU A 82 5.88 -0.22 0.93
CA GLU A 82 5.64 -1.21 1.97
C GLU A 82 4.22 -1.75 1.84
N PRO A 83 4.04 -2.90 1.21
CA PRO A 83 2.72 -3.50 1.08
C PRO A 83 2.37 -4.38 2.26
N LEU A 84 1.14 -4.25 2.74
CA LEU A 84 0.53 -5.18 3.68
C LEU A 84 -0.65 -5.81 2.97
N VAL A 85 -0.65 -7.13 2.84
CA VAL A 85 -1.73 -7.82 2.13
C VAL A 85 -2.49 -8.71 3.11
N TYR A 86 -3.75 -8.38 3.35
CA TYR A 86 -4.63 -9.13 4.23
C TYR A 86 -5.86 -9.61 3.47
N THR A 87 -6.39 -10.75 3.88
CA THR A 87 -7.70 -11.19 3.39
C THR A 87 -8.79 -10.44 4.15
N PRO A 88 -10.01 -10.39 3.60
CA PRO A 88 -11.14 -9.80 4.33
C PRO A 88 -11.35 -10.45 5.69
N GLU A 89 -11.18 -11.76 5.78
CA GLU A 89 -11.33 -12.50 7.04
C GLU A 89 -10.29 -12.06 8.06
N GLU A 90 -9.05 -11.87 7.61
CA GLU A 90 -7.98 -11.41 8.49
C GLU A 90 -8.25 -9.99 9.00
N ILE A 91 -8.76 -9.12 8.14
CA ILE A 91 -9.15 -7.78 8.55
C ILE A 91 -10.23 -7.84 9.63
N ASN A 92 -11.27 -8.64 9.40
CA ASN A 92 -12.35 -8.78 10.39
C ASN A 92 -11.84 -9.32 11.72
N LYS A 93 -10.93 -10.28 11.68
CA LYS A 93 -10.33 -10.84 12.89
C LYS A 93 -9.55 -9.78 13.65
N ARG A 94 -8.78 -8.95 12.94
CA ARG A 94 -8.03 -7.86 13.56
C ARG A 94 -8.96 -6.85 14.24
N LEU A 95 -10.06 -6.52 13.57
CA LEU A 95 -11.03 -5.59 14.14
C LEU A 95 -11.70 -6.16 15.39
N GLU A 96 -12.00 -7.46 15.39
CA GLU A 96 -12.54 -8.13 16.58
C GLU A 96 -11.56 -8.07 17.76
N LEU A 97 -10.27 -8.10 17.48
CA LEU A 97 -9.22 -8.02 18.48
C LEU A 97 -8.87 -6.58 18.85
N GLU A 98 -9.64 -5.62 18.33
CA GLU A 98 -9.44 -4.18 18.57
C GLU A 98 -8.03 -3.72 18.19
N ASP A 99 -7.57 -4.17 17.03
CA ASP A 99 -6.27 -3.79 16.49
C ASP A 99 -6.31 -2.32 16.06
N ASP A 100 -5.72 -1.44 16.85
CA ASP A 100 -5.75 0.00 16.59
C ASP A 100 -5.04 0.38 15.31
N PHE A 101 -4.01 -0.36 14.91
CA PHE A 101 -3.28 -0.09 13.67
C PHE A 101 -4.20 -0.25 12.46
N ILE A 102 -4.88 -1.40 12.36
CA ILE A 102 -5.81 -1.66 11.27
C ILE A 102 -6.98 -0.69 11.31
N LYS A 103 -7.50 -0.43 12.51
CA LYS A 103 -8.61 0.49 12.70
C LYS A 103 -8.25 1.89 12.18
N THR A 104 -7.07 2.38 12.53
CA THR A 104 -6.59 3.68 12.08
C THR A 104 -6.48 3.75 10.56
N ILE A 105 -5.95 2.70 9.94
CA ILE A 105 -5.85 2.65 8.48
C ILE A 105 -7.24 2.75 7.84
N LEU A 106 -8.18 1.98 8.35
CA LEU A 106 -9.52 1.97 7.76
C LEU A 106 -10.26 3.28 7.96
N GLU A 107 -10.02 3.96 9.08
CA GLU A 107 -10.69 5.23 9.38
C GLU A 107 -10.06 6.43 8.68
N ASN A 108 -8.75 6.45 8.58
CA ASN A 108 -8.02 7.63 8.11
C ASN A 108 -7.30 7.44 6.79
N GLY A 109 -7.16 6.23 6.31
CA GLY A 109 -6.46 5.96 5.06
C GLY A 109 -7.20 6.50 3.85
N VAL A 110 -6.49 6.62 2.74
CA VAL A 110 -7.06 7.08 1.48
C VAL A 110 -7.35 5.87 0.62
N ILE A 111 -8.61 5.67 0.26
CA ILE A 111 -9.00 4.56 -0.60
C ILE A 111 -8.56 4.87 -2.02
N LEU A 112 -7.63 4.07 -2.54
CA LEU A 112 -7.13 4.22 -3.91
C LEU A 112 -7.96 3.38 -4.89
N TYR A 113 -8.53 2.30 -4.43
CA TYR A 113 -9.31 1.39 -5.25
C TYR A 113 -10.26 0.59 -4.35
N GLY A 114 -11.47 0.38 -4.84
CA GLY A 114 -12.48 -0.36 -4.08
C GLY A 114 -13.24 0.56 -3.15
#